data_c1bd114d290de0f886c58369943e03ca
#
_entry.id   c1bd114d290de0f886c58369943e03ca
#
_cell.length_a   1.000
_cell.length_b   1.000
_cell.length_c   1.000
_cell.angle_alpha   90.00
_cell.angle_beta   90.00
_cell.angle_gamma   90.00
#
_symmetry.space_group_name_H-M   'P 1'
#
loop_
_entity.id
_entity.type
_entity.pdbx_description
1 polymer ?
#
loop_
_entity_poly.entity_id
_entity_poly.type
_entity_poly.pdbx_seq_one_letter_code
_entity_poly.pdbx_strand_id
1 'polypeptide(L)'
;MKKLICLLAAAALLVCCALPAFAEASGVSRADYTITAYSVDATLHENNTVTQTERITVDFAVPSRGIYRVLPVALWVEKDTADGPQEMAYRARVRDLAVTGEGQTAGAPVETDTEDGFYSIRIGDEDTWLTGVQTYELTFTYDIGDDRVAAYDELFYSLNGGQWDAPIEDFRF
;
A
#
# COMPACT_ATOMS: atom_id res chain seq x y z
N MET A 1 -43.14 -47.65 16.53
CA MET A 1 -41.68 -47.46 16.59
C MET A 1 -41.06 -47.13 15.24
N LYS A 2 -41.38 -47.80 14.14
CA LYS A 2 -40.77 -47.51 12.81
C LYS A 2 -41.11 -46.14 12.22
N LYS A 3 -42.26 -45.53 12.54
CA LYS A 3 -42.64 -44.21 12.03
C LYS A 3 -41.96 -43.04 12.78
N LEU A 4 -41.54 -43.25 14.01
CA LEU A 4 -40.82 -42.25 14.80
C LEU A 4 -39.34 -42.10 14.36
N ILE A 5 -38.72 -43.20 13.90
CA ILE A 5 -37.34 -43.21 13.41
C ILE A 5 -37.21 -42.49 12.07
N CYS A 6 -38.23 -42.59 11.20
CA CYS A 6 -38.22 -41.85 9.93
C CYS A 6 -38.35 -40.33 10.09
N LEU A 7 -39.07 -39.88 11.12
CA LEU A 7 -39.22 -38.43 11.40
C LEU A 7 -37.94 -37.79 11.96
N LEU A 8 -37.19 -38.54 12.75
CA LEU A 8 -35.90 -38.11 13.28
C LEU A 8 -34.82 -38.09 12.20
N ALA A 9 -34.83 -39.03 11.24
CA ALA A 9 -33.91 -39.04 10.11
C ALA A 9 -34.17 -37.89 9.12
N ALA A 10 -35.45 -37.50 8.91
CA ALA A 10 -35.78 -36.35 8.07
C ALA A 10 -35.41 -35.00 8.72
N ALA A 11 -35.49 -34.89 10.04
CA ALA A 11 -35.08 -33.69 10.78
C ALA A 11 -33.53 -33.52 10.78
N ALA A 12 -32.78 -34.63 10.82
CA ALA A 12 -31.31 -34.59 10.77
C ALA A 12 -30.77 -34.17 9.38
N LEU A 13 -31.49 -34.47 8.28
CA LEU A 13 -31.07 -34.08 6.93
C LEU A 13 -31.32 -32.60 6.61
N LEU A 14 -32.26 -31.96 7.32
CA LEU A 14 -32.58 -30.54 7.11
C LEU A 14 -31.64 -29.58 7.85
N VAL A 15 -30.87 -30.05 8.84
CA VAL A 15 -29.89 -29.24 9.58
C VAL A 15 -28.53 -29.17 8.85
N CYS A 16 -28.30 -30.06 7.89
CA CYS A 16 -27.00 -30.15 7.20
C CYS A 16 -26.87 -29.19 5.99
N CYS A 17 -27.92 -28.44 5.61
CA CYS A 17 -27.90 -27.51 4.48
C CYS A 17 -27.87 -26.03 4.84
N ALA A 18 -27.74 -25.69 6.13
CA ALA A 18 -27.50 -24.33 6.57
C ALA A 18 -26.03 -24.18 7.04
N LEU A 19 -25.09 -24.50 6.16
CA LEU A 19 -23.78 -23.88 6.26
C LEU A 19 -23.98 -22.41 5.92
N PRO A 20 -23.68 -21.45 6.85
CA PRO A 20 -23.58 -20.09 6.44
C PRO A 20 -22.48 -20.10 5.35
N ALA A 21 -22.84 -19.73 4.13
CA ALA A 21 -21.88 -19.22 3.20
C ALA A 21 -21.22 -18.03 3.93
N PHE A 22 -20.07 -18.27 4.54
CA PHE A 22 -19.13 -17.20 4.75
C PHE A 22 -18.76 -16.74 3.33
N ALA A 23 -19.57 -15.84 2.79
CA ALA A 23 -19.06 -14.90 1.83
C ALA A 23 -17.87 -14.27 2.59
N GLU A 24 -16.66 -14.68 2.25
CA GLU A 24 -15.51 -13.84 2.43
C GLU A 24 -15.91 -12.53 1.75
N ALA A 25 -16.41 -11.61 2.56
CA ALA A 25 -16.30 -10.23 2.22
C ALA A 25 -14.79 -10.03 2.17
N SER A 26 -14.18 -10.26 1.00
CA SER A 26 -12.97 -9.60 0.61
C SER A 26 -13.36 -8.11 0.62
N GLY A 27 -13.36 -7.56 1.81
CA GLY A 27 -13.47 -6.14 2.07
C GLY A 27 -12.20 -5.48 1.58
N VAL A 28 -12.00 -5.50 0.26
CA VAL A 28 -11.19 -4.50 -0.39
C VAL A 28 -11.98 -3.22 -0.17
N SER A 29 -11.61 -2.46 0.84
CA SER A 29 -12.03 -1.08 0.99
C SER A 29 -11.59 -0.40 -0.29
N ARG A 30 -12.47 -0.33 -1.25
CA ARG A 30 -12.22 0.41 -2.47
C ARG A 30 -12.20 1.86 -2.05
N ALA A 31 -11.05 2.50 -2.18
CA ALA A 31 -10.99 3.94 -2.04
C ALA A 31 -12.03 4.57 -2.96
N ASP A 32 -12.70 5.59 -2.47
CA ASP A 32 -13.73 6.32 -3.22
C ASP A 32 -13.11 7.23 -4.31
N TYR A 33 -11.95 6.83 -4.84
CA TYR A 33 -11.21 7.52 -5.89
C TYR A 33 -10.44 6.55 -6.79
N THR A 34 -10.02 7.04 -7.94
CA THR A 34 -9.17 6.32 -8.89
C THR A 34 -7.88 7.11 -9.12
N ILE A 35 -6.74 6.43 -9.14
CA ILE A 35 -5.47 7.02 -9.57
C ILE A 35 -5.42 6.89 -11.10
N THR A 36 -5.72 7.99 -11.79
CA THR A 36 -5.81 8.00 -13.27
C THR A 36 -4.45 8.03 -13.93
N ALA A 37 -3.42 8.59 -13.25
CA ALA A 37 -2.05 8.53 -13.69
C ALA A 37 -1.09 8.56 -12.50
N TYR A 38 -0.05 7.73 -12.55
CA TYR A 38 0.99 7.67 -11.54
C TYR A 38 2.34 7.49 -12.23
N SER A 39 3.20 8.49 -12.12
CA SER A 39 4.58 8.41 -12.63
C SER A 39 5.59 8.48 -11.51
N VAL A 40 6.68 7.72 -11.67
CA VAL A 40 7.80 7.62 -10.74
C VAL A 40 9.10 7.84 -11.49
N ASP A 41 9.88 8.82 -11.06
CA ASP A 41 11.28 8.98 -11.43
C ASP A 41 12.15 8.62 -10.23
N ALA A 42 13.01 7.61 -10.37
CA ALA A 42 13.85 7.12 -9.28
C ALA A 42 15.32 7.05 -9.71
N THR A 43 16.21 7.58 -8.89
CA THR A 43 17.65 7.53 -9.08
C THR A 43 18.31 6.81 -7.91
N LEU A 44 18.96 5.69 -8.21
CA LEU A 44 19.81 4.97 -7.25
C LEU A 44 21.18 5.62 -7.17
N HIS A 45 21.66 5.87 -5.96
CA HIS A 45 22.97 6.46 -5.66
C HIS A 45 23.92 5.40 -5.07
N GLU A 46 25.23 5.62 -5.24
CA GLU A 46 26.31 4.73 -4.74
C GLU A 46 26.29 4.52 -3.21
N ASN A 47 25.64 5.41 -2.47
CA ASN A 47 25.51 5.34 -1.01
C ASN A 47 24.25 4.60 -0.55
N ASN A 48 23.69 3.75 -1.37
CA ASN A 48 22.47 2.97 -1.10
C ASN A 48 21.24 3.83 -0.77
N THR A 49 21.13 5.00 -1.38
CA THR A 49 19.93 5.81 -1.33
C THR A 49 19.24 5.86 -2.69
N VAL A 50 17.91 5.98 -2.67
CA VAL A 50 17.11 6.24 -3.86
C VAL A 50 16.44 7.59 -3.70
N THR A 51 16.74 8.55 -4.57
CA THR A 51 15.93 9.75 -4.69
C THR A 51 14.77 9.45 -5.61
N GLN A 52 13.55 9.67 -5.14
CA GLN A 52 12.33 9.40 -5.90
C GLN A 52 11.46 10.64 -5.99
N THR A 53 10.94 10.91 -7.19
CA THR A 53 9.89 11.88 -7.43
C THR A 53 8.67 11.14 -7.97
N GLU A 54 7.54 11.34 -7.33
CA GLU A 54 6.25 10.75 -7.70
C GLU A 54 5.28 11.86 -8.11
N ARG A 55 4.60 11.67 -9.25
CA ARG A 55 3.47 12.51 -9.63
C ARG A 55 2.22 11.64 -9.72
N ILE A 56 1.23 11.96 -8.90
CA ILE A 56 0.02 11.17 -8.71
C ILE A 56 -1.18 12.01 -9.07
N THR A 57 -1.93 11.60 -10.09
CA THR A 57 -3.19 12.24 -10.48
C THR A 57 -4.35 11.34 -10.07
N VAL A 58 -5.24 11.90 -9.29
CA VAL A 58 -6.38 11.21 -8.66
C VAL A 58 -7.67 11.86 -9.12
N ASP A 59 -8.66 11.04 -9.46
CA ASP A 59 -10.04 11.50 -9.68
C ASP A 59 -10.92 11.08 -8.50
N PHE A 60 -11.38 12.07 -7.73
CA PHE A 60 -12.30 11.88 -6.61
C PHE A 60 -13.74 11.89 -7.09
N ALA A 61 -14.30 10.70 -7.33
CA ALA A 61 -15.72 10.51 -7.67
C ALA A 61 -16.65 10.88 -6.51
N VAL A 62 -16.14 10.75 -5.28
CA VAL A 62 -16.84 11.13 -4.03
C VAL A 62 -15.95 12.14 -3.29
N PRO A 63 -16.53 13.18 -2.66
CA PRO A 63 -15.74 14.13 -1.88
C PRO A 63 -14.84 13.43 -0.86
N SER A 64 -13.55 13.73 -0.89
CA SER A 64 -12.51 13.14 -0.04
C SER A 64 -11.65 14.23 0.59
N ARG A 65 -10.94 13.89 1.67
CA ARG A 65 -10.08 14.84 2.41
C ARG A 65 -8.60 14.75 2.02
N GLY A 66 -8.28 13.98 0.98
CA GLY A 66 -6.90 13.77 0.50
C GLY A 66 -6.57 12.32 0.24
N ILE A 67 -5.28 12.02 0.21
CA ILE A 67 -4.75 10.68 -0.04
C ILE A 67 -3.76 10.25 1.05
N TYR A 68 -3.56 8.94 1.13
CA TYR A 68 -2.46 8.33 1.87
C TYR A 68 -1.46 7.72 0.90
N ARG A 69 -0.18 8.01 1.10
CA ARG A 69 0.93 7.33 0.44
C ARG A 69 1.69 6.53 1.49
N VAL A 70 1.76 5.22 1.32
CA VAL A 70 2.40 4.32 2.29
C VAL A 70 3.62 3.67 1.65
N LEU A 71 4.76 3.75 2.35
CA LEU A 71 6.05 3.21 1.93
C LEU A 71 6.48 2.10 2.92
N PRO A 72 6.83 0.90 2.45
CA PRO A 72 7.40 -0.10 3.34
C PRO A 72 8.79 0.33 3.79
N VAL A 73 9.05 0.37 5.09
CA VAL A 73 10.36 0.76 5.67
C VAL A 73 10.97 -0.34 6.55
N ALA A 74 10.25 -1.43 6.77
CA ALA A 74 10.79 -2.65 7.37
C ALA A 74 10.19 -3.87 6.68
N LEU A 75 11.05 -4.72 6.14
CA LEU A 75 10.68 -5.93 5.42
C LEU A 75 11.54 -7.10 5.91
N TRP A 76 10.96 -8.28 5.96
CA TRP A 76 11.69 -9.54 6.07
C TRP A 76 11.78 -10.17 4.69
N VAL A 77 12.96 -10.49 4.25
CA VAL A 77 13.23 -11.09 2.94
C VAL A 77 14.05 -12.35 3.12
N GLU A 78 13.60 -13.45 2.53
CA GLU A 78 14.42 -14.66 2.45
C GLU A 78 15.49 -14.47 1.36
N LYS A 79 16.74 -14.73 1.71
CA LYS A 79 17.89 -14.66 0.81
C LYS A 79 18.66 -15.95 0.77
N ASP A 80 19.06 -16.35 -0.41
CA ASP A 80 20.00 -17.43 -0.62
C ASP A 80 21.40 -16.97 -0.25
N THR A 81 21.98 -17.56 0.79
CA THR A 81 23.36 -17.31 1.21
C THR A 81 24.21 -18.57 0.99
N ALA A 82 25.53 -18.44 1.14
CA ALA A 82 26.46 -19.58 1.05
C ALA A 82 26.13 -20.69 2.08
N ASP A 83 25.45 -20.33 3.17
CA ASP A 83 25.04 -21.23 4.26
C ASP A 83 23.57 -21.71 4.11
N GLY A 84 22.92 -21.40 2.99
CA GLY A 84 21.51 -21.68 2.67
C GLY A 84 20.60 -20.48 2.84
N PRO A 85 19.27 -20.68 2.64
CA PRO A 85 18.29 -19.60 2.76
C PRO A 85 18.27 -19.02 4.19
N GLN A 86 18.30 -17.71 4.31
CA GLN A 86 18.23 -16.98 5.56
C GLN A 86 17.23 -15.82 5.48
N GLU A 87 16.44 -15.64 6.54
CA GLU A 87 15.60 -14.45 6.69
C GLU A 87 16.46 -13.26 7.13
N MET A 88 16.42 -12.20 6.33
CA MET A 88 17.10 -10.93 6.64
C MET A 88 16.10 -9.80 6.79
N ALA A 89 16.28 -9.00 7.84
CA ALA A 89 15.50 -7.78 8.04
C ALA A 89 16.12 -6.63 7.25
N TYR A 90 15.34 -6.03 6.35
CA TYR A 90 15.65 -4.76 5.71
C TYR A 90 14.96 -3.63 6.46
N ARG A 91 15.70 -2.57 6.71
CA ARG A 91 15.16 -1.36 7.31
C ARG A 91 15.60 -0.17 6.47
N ALA A 92 14.62 0.56 5.96
CA ALA A 92 14.84 1.80 5.24
C ALA A 92 14.39 3.00 6.08
N ARG A 93 14.78 4.20 5.63
CA ARG A 93 14.34 5.47 6.19
C ARG A 93 13.93 6.39 5.06
N VAL A 94 12.81 7.07 5.25
CA VAL A 94 12.39 8.15 4.35
C VAL A 94 12.93 9.46 4.90
N ARG A 95 13.60 10.24 4.04
CA ARG A 95 14.20 11.53 4.37
C ARG A 95 13.83 12.57 3.31
N ASP A 96 14.02 13.83 3.64
CA ASP A 96 13.91 14.97 2.72
C ASP A 96 12.56 14.99 1.97
N LEU A 97 11.48 14.57 2.67
CA LEU A 97 10.15 14.57 2.08
C LEU A 97 9.70 15.99 1.78
N ALA A 98 9.39 16.21 0.52
CA ALA A 98 8.69 17.41 0.05
C ALA A 98 7.42 16.98 -0.69
N VAL A 99 6.32 17.65 -0.40
CA VAL A 99 5.03 17.40 -1.06
C VAL A 99 4.53 18.72 -1.62
N THR A 100 4.14 18.70 -2.86
CA THR A 100 3.48 19.81 -3.54
C THR A 100 2.20 19.34 -4.20
N GLY A 101 1.32 20.27 -4.55
CA GLY A 101 0.08 19.97 -5.25
C GLY A 101 -0.30 21.10 -6.17
N GLU A 102 -1.28 20.86 -7.02
CA GLU A 102 -1.81 21.85 -7.95
C GLU A 102 -3.27 22.16 -7.62
N GLY A 103 -3.67 23.41 -7.80
CA GLY A 103 -5.05 23.84 -7.56
C GLY A 103 -5.48 23.68 -6.10
N GLN A 104 -6.46 22.85 -5.82
CA GLN A 104 -7.00 22.64 -4.46
C GLN A 104 -6.04 21.88 -3.52
N THR A 105 -5.04 21.19 -4.07
CA THR A 105 -4.04 20.46 -3.29
C THR A 105 -2.78 21.29 -3.01
N ALA A 106 -2.70 22.49 -3.57
CA ALA A 106 -1.58 23.42 -3.33
C ALA A 106 -1.50 23.80 -1.86
N GLY A 107 -0.38 23.45 -1.22
CA GLY A 107 -0.16 23.74 0.20
C GLY A 107 -1.00 22.90 1.17
N ALA A 108 -1.54 21.77 0.71
CA ALA A 108 -2.25 20.83 1.58
C ALA A 108 -1.35 20.38 2.76
N PRO A 109 -1.90 20.27 3.98
CA PRO A 109 -1.17 19.74 5.11
C PRO A 109 -0.62 18.34 4.86
N VAL A 110 0.58 18.09 5.38
CA VAL A 110 1.25 16.78 5.28
C VAL A 110 1.56 16.28 6.69
N GLU A 111 1.04 15.11 7.00
CA GLU A 111 1.33 14.40 8.25
C GLU A 111 2.02 13.09 7.94
N THR A 112 2.96 12.69 8.79
CA THR A 112 3.69 11.43 8.61
C THR A 112 3.70 10.63 9.88
N ASP A 113 3.65 9.31 9.74
CA ASP A 113 3.77 8.36 10.84
C ASP A 113 4.55 7.12 10.40
N THR A 114 5.12 6.39 11.37
CA THR A 114 5.82 5.13 11.12
C THR A 114 5.32 4.08 12.09
N GLU A 115 4.56 3.12 11.58
CA GLU A 115 3.96 2.05 12.34
C GLU A 115 4.06 0.72 11.56
N ASP A 116 4.26 -0.39 12.26
CA ASP A 116 4.25 -1.75 11.71
C ASP A 116 5.14 -1.98 10.47
N GLY A 117 6.24 -1.22 10.37
CA GLY A 117 7.16 -1.33 9.23
C GLY A 117 6.78 -0.52 8.01
N PHE A 118 5.81 0.36 8.13
CA PHE A 118 5.37 1.26 7.08
C PHE A 118 5.55 2.72 7.50
N TYR A 119 5.97 3.55 6.53
CA TYR A 119 5.98 5.00 6.64
C TYR A 119 4.79 5.55 5.86
N SER A 120 3.85 6.14 6.59
CA SER A 120 2.62 6.69 6.04
C SER A 120 2.75 8.20 5.86
N ILE A 121 2.31 8.70 4.72
CA ILE A 121 2.25 10.12 4.36
C ILE A 121 0.79 10.43 4.09
N ARG A 122 0.14 11.18 4.97
CA ARG A 122 -1.19 11.72 4.76
C ARG A 122 -1.06 13.10 4.12
N ILE A 123 -1.72 13.31 2.99
CA ILE A 123 -1.71 14.57 2.25
C ILE A 123 -3.15 15.05 2.13
N GLY A 124 -3.50 16.07 2.88
CA GLY A 124 -4.86 16.59 2.89
C GLY A 124 -5.23 17.25 4.21
N ASP A 125 -6.38 17.91 4.23
CA ASP A 125 -6.90 18.68 5.32
C ASP A 125 -8.24 18.11 5.78
N GLU A 126 -8.45 17.99 7.09
CA GLU A 126 -9.69 17.42 7.66
C GLU A 126 -10.92 18.30 7.44
N ASP A 127 -10.70 19.60 7.21
CA ASP A 127 -11.77 20.57 6.98
C ASP A 127 -12.02 20.88 5.49
N THR A 128 -11.17 20.35 4.59
CA THR A 128 -11.25 20.62 3.16
C THR A 128 -11.67 19.37 2.38
N TRP A 129 -12.77 19.49 1.64
CA TRP A 129 -13.25 18.45 0.74
C TRP A 129 -12.77 18.67 -0.68
N LEU A 130 -12.10 17.66 -1.23
CA LEU A 130 -11.62 17.61 -2.61
C LEU A 130 -12.57 16.81 -3.47
N THR A 131 -12.80 17.24 -4.70
CA THR A 131 -13.60 16.54 -5.72
C THR A 131 -12.94 16.64 -7.08
N GLY A 132 -13.29 15.71 -7.99
CA GLY A 132 -12.75 15.67 -9.34
C GLY A 132 -11.24 15.42 -9.36
N VAL A 133 -10.59 15.87 -10.43
CA VAL A 133 -9.18 15.55 -10.67
C VAL A 133 -8.27 16.46 -9.85
N GLN A 134 -7.39 15.82 -9.06
CA GLN A 134 -6.37 16.46 -8.24
C GLN A 134 -5.00 15.87 -8.56
N THR A 135 -3.94 16.66 -8.43
CA THR A 135 -2.56 16.21 -8.66
C THR A 135 -1.69 16.49 -7.45
N TYR A 136 -0.87 15.51 -7.09
CA TYR A 136 0.11 15.57 -6.03
C TYR A 136 1.48 15.25 -6.60
N GLU A 137 2.51 15.92 -6.12
CA GLU A 137 3.90 15.60 -6.40
C GLU A 137 4.65 15.43 -5.09
N LEU A 138 5.32 14.29 -4.94
CA LEU A 138 6.10 13.93 -3.78
C LEU A 138 7.55 13.74 -4.22
N THR A 139 8.49 14.30 -3.47
CA THR A 139 9.92 14.00 -3.63
C THR A 139 10.47 13.59 -2.28
N PHE A 140 11.25 12.52 -2.24
CA PHE A 140 11.89 12.02 -1.02
C PHE A 140 13.14 11.22 -1.34
N THR A 141 13.97 11.05 -0.31
CA THR A 141 15.11 10.12 -0.32
C THR A 141 14.76 8.88 0.49
N TYR A 142 14.83 7.72 -0.16
CA TYR A 142 14.66 6.42 0.48
C TYR A 142 16.03 5.83 0.76
N ASP A 143 16.44 5.79 2.02
CA ASP A 143 17.73 5.29 2.48
C ASP A 143 17.60 3.83 2.89
N ILE A 144 18.18 2.95 2.10
CA ILE A 144 18.08 1.49 2.25
C ILE A 144 19.06 0.98 3.33
N GLY A 145 20.02 1.83 3.72
CA GLY A 145 21.08 1.47 4.64
C GLY A 145 22.21 0.68 3.98
N ASP A 146 23.06 0.08 4.81
CA ASP A 146 24.23 -0.66 4.34
C ASP A 146 23.84 -1.97 3.67
N ASP A 147 24.47 -2.28 2.54
CA ASP A 147 24.41 -3.63 1.97
C ASP A 147 25.16 -4.61 2.90
N ARG A 148 24.46 -5.67 3.27
CA ARG A 148 25.00 -6.70 4.18
C ARG A 148 25.50 -7.94 3.46
N VAL A 149 25.33 -8.00 2.14
CA VAL A 149 25.72 -9.16 1.32
C VAL A 149 26.92 -8.83 0.48
N ALA A 150 28.13 -9.13 1.00
CA ALA A 150 29.40 -8.81 0.33
C ALA A 150 29.63 -9.52 -1.02
N ALA A 151 28.81 -10.47 -1.41
CA ALA A 151 28.99 -11.26 -2.62
C ALA A 151 28.39 -10.62 -3.87
N TYR A 152 27.42 -9.73 -3.73
CA TYR A 152 26.73 -9.03 -4.82
C TYR A 152 25.96 -7.82 -4.29
N ASP A 153 25.81 -6.82 -5.14
CA ASP A 153 24.98 -5.64 -4.86
C ASP A 153 23.51 -5.96 -5.25
N GLU A 154 22.57 -5.64 -4.36
CA GLU A 154 21.16 -5.88 -4.61
C GLU A 154 20.31 -4.71 -4.13
N LEU A 155 19.41 -4.27 -5.00
CA LEU A 155 18.35 -3.35 -4.66
C LEU A 155 17.00 -4.09 -4.61
N PHE A 156 16.43 -4.23 -3.41
CA PHE A 156 15.05 -4.65 -3.25
C PHE A 156 14.20 -3.43 -2.90
N TYR A 157 13.44 -2.95 -3.87
CA TYR A 157 12.71 -1.70 -3.75
C TYR A 157 11.37 -1.74 -4.49
N SER A 158 10.30 -1.26 -3.85
CA SER A 158 8.98 -1.18 -4.45
C SER A 158 8.68 0.24 -4.92
N LEU A 159 8.73 0.47 -6.23
CA LEU A 159 8.50 1.80 -6.82
C LEU A 159 7.13 2.38 -6.50
N ASN A 160 6.09 1.57 -6.50
CA ASN A 160 4.72 2.02 -6.19
C ASN A 160 4.30 1.80 -4.73
N GLY A 161 5.14 1.14 -3.91
CA GLY A 161 4.86 0.86 -2.50
C GLY A 161 3.83 -0.23 -2.24
N GLY A 162 3.00 -0.61 -3.22
CA GLY A 162 2.06 -1.73 -3.15
C GLY A 162 0.91 -1.61 -2.15
N GLN A 163 0.72 -0.45 -1.51
CA GLN A 163 -0.27 -0.20 -0.45
C GLN A 163 -1.34 0.80 -0.90
N TRP A 164 -1.82 0.64 -2.14
CA TRP A 164 -2.90 1.46 -2.66
C TRP A 164 -4.23 0.70 -2.61
N ASP A 165 -5.22 1.28 -1.93
CA ASP A 165 -6.60 0.77 -1.93
C ASP A 165 -7.36 1.17 -3.20
N ALA A 166 -6.85 2.16 -3.94
CA ALA A 166 -7.41 2.65 -5.18
C ALA A 166 -6.84 1.93 -6.41
N PRO A 167 -7.62 1.74 -7.47
CA PRO A 167 -7.10 1.27 -8.74
C PRO A 167 -6.16 2.31 -9.37
N ILE A 168 -5.09 1.84 -10.01
CA ILE A 168 -4.16 2.65 -10.79
C ILE A 168 -4.36 2.31 -12.26
N GLU A 169 -4.78 3.29 -13.08
CA GLU A 169 -5.08 3.08 -14.50
C GLU A 169 -3.83 3.17 -15.39
N ASP A 170 -2.95 4.13 -15.14
CA ASP A 170 -1.70 4.33 -15.88
C ASP A 170 -0.54 4.49 -14.90
N PHE A 171 0.39 3.53 -14.92
CA PHE A 171 1.60 3.56 -14.12
C PHE A 171 2.84 3.59 -15.01
N ARG A 172 3.73 4.56 -14.77
CA ARG A 172 5.00 4.73 -15.49
C ARG A 172 6.15 4.93 -14.53
N PHE A 173 7.31 4.42 -14.91
CA PHE A 173 8.54 4.65 -14.15
C PHE A 173 9.75 4.71 -15.08
#